data_e4719caccd14ed9399f241095d738719
#
_entry.id   e4719caccd14ed9399f241095d738719
#
_cell.length_a   1.000
_cell.length_b   1.000
_cell.length_c   1.000
_cell.angle_alpha   90.00
_cell.angle_beta   90.00
_cell.angle_gamma   90.00
#
_symmetry.space_group_name_H-M   'P 1'
#
loop_
_entity.id
_entity.type
_entity.pdbx_description
1 polymer ?
#
loop_
_entity_poly.entity_id
_entity_poly.type
_entity_poly.pdbx_seq_one_letter_code
_entity_poly.pdbx_strand_id
1 'polypeptide(L)'
;MRARLALRLAKIEVQIQEIDLRNRPPELYAASSKGTVPVLVLNDGTVIEESIEIVRWALGGSEKDYALIKRCDGEFKQHLDRYKYSTRYENVDPQFHRQQGSLFIEHLNDELGKADYLAGNEFGIPDLCIAPFIRQFRAADVKWLDEQPWPALHNWLQRYLESNDFKAIMVKAIP
;
A
#
# COMPACT_ATOMS: atom_id res chain seq x y z
N MET A 1 -0.76 -5.78 -2.84
CA MET A 1 -0.79 -4.68 -3.83
C MET A 1 0.61 -4.13 -4.08
N ARG A 2 1.34 -3.56 -3.09
CA ARG A 2 2.71 -3.02 -3.25
C ARG A 2 3.63 -3.97 -4.03
N ALA A 3 3.81 -5.20 -3.55
CA ALA A 3 4.70 -6.17 -4.18
C ALA A 3 4.31 -6.46 -5.64
N ARG A 4 3.02 -6.73 -5.91
CA ARG A 4 2.55 -7.00 -7.29
C ARG A 4 2.80 -5.82 -8.22
N LEU A 5 2.56 -4.60 -7.74
CA LEU A 5 2.78 -3.41 -8.56
C LEU A 5 4.28 -3.18 -8.81
N ALA A 6 5.12 -3.37 -7.80
CA ALA A 6 6.57 -3.26 -7.96
C ALA A 6 7.13 -4.26 -8.98
N LEU A 7 6.75 -5.53 -8.87
CA LEU A 7 7.18 -6.58 -9.81
C LEU A 7 6.71 -6.28 -11.23
N ARG A 8 5.46 -5.80 -11.39
CA ARG A 8 4.92 -5.41 -12.69
C ARG A 8 5.69 -4.23 -13.32
N LEU A 9 5.93 -3.17 -12.55
CA LEU A 9 6.70 -2.00 -13.05
C LEU A 9 8.15 -2.35 -13.37
N ALA A 10 8.75 -3.27 -12.61
CA ALA A 10 10.07 -3.82 -12.89
C ALA A 10 10.08 -4.83 -14.04
N LYS A 11 8.91 -5.17 -14.61
CA LYS A 11 8.74 -6.20 -15.67
C LYS A 11 9.29 -7.57 -15.27
N ILE A 12 9.19 -7.91 -13.99
CA ILE A 12 9.60 -9.20 -13.44
C ILE A 12 8.41 -10.15 -13.50
N GLU A 13 8.55 -11.23 -14.26
CA GLU A 13 7.54 -12.27 -14.34
C GLU A 13 7.57 -13.16 -13.10
N VAL A 14 6.41 -13.43 -12.54
CA VAL A 14 6.25 -14.26 -11.34
C VAL A 14 5.03 -15.17 -11.48
N GLN A 15 5.11 -16.36 -10.90
CA GLN A 15 3.94 -17.19 -10.66
C GLN A 15 3.24 -16.69 -9.39
N ILE A 16 1.96 -16.34 -9.50
CA ILE A 16 1.17 -15.83 -8.38
C ILE A 16 0.32 -16.96 -7.82
N GLN A 17 0.52 -17.28 -6.56
CA GLN A 17 -0.36 -18.16 -5.80
C GLN A 17 -1.25 -17.31 -4.88
N GLU A 18 -2.57 -17.34 -5.15
CA GLU A 18 -3.55 -16.69 -4.28
C GLU A 18 -3.77 -17.52 -3.02
N ILE A 19 -3.79 -16.86 -1.88
CA ILE A 19 -3.90 -17.53 -0.58
C ILE A 19 -5.14 -17.04 0.15
N ASP A 20 -5.91 -17.98 0.69
CA ASP A 20 -6.92 -17.68 1.69
C ASP A 20 -6.26 -17.54 3.06
N LEU A 21 -6.24 -16.32 3.60
CA LEU A 21 -5.66 -16.03 4.92
C LEU A 21 -6.43 -16.68 6.09
N ARG A 22 -7.65 -17.17 5.86
CA ARG A 22 -8.42 -17.92 6.85
C ARG A 22 -8.02 -19.39 6.89
N ASN A 23 -7.53 -19.90 5.76
CA ASN A 23 -7.05 -21.26 5.59
C ASN A 23 -5.68 -21.23 4.90
N ARG A 24 -4.65 -20.89 5.66
CA ARG A 24 -3.29 -20.72 5.15
C ARG A 24 -2.68 -22.07 4.79
N PRO A 25 -2.22 -22.26 3.55
CA PRO A 25 -1.67 -23.53 3.11
C PRO A 25 -0.28 -23.81 3.72
N PRO A 26 0.12 -25.09 3.88
CA PRO A 26 1.42 -25.46 4.44
C PRO A 26 2.61 -24.85 3.68
N GLU A 27 2.48 -24.67 2.37
CA GLU A 27 3.51 -24.09 1.49
C GLU A 27 3.85 -22.65 1.89
N LEU A 28 2.88 -21.88 2.39
CA LEU A 28 3.15 -20.54 2.91
C LEU A 28 4.07 -20.61 4.14
N TYR A 29 3.82 -21.54 5.05
CA TYR A 29 4.66 -21.70 6.26
C TYR A 29 6.00 -22.32 5.94
N ALA A 30 6.10 -23.15 4.89
CA ALA A 30 7.37 -23.66 4.40
C ALA A 30 8.24 -22.55 3.80
N ALA A 31 7.62 -21.56 3.14
CA ALA A 31 8.31 -20.40 2.60
C ALA A 31 8.64 -19.35 3.67
N SER A 32 7.73 -19.12 4.64
CA SER A 32 7.89 -18.09 5.67
C SER A 32 7.19 -18.53 6.96
N SER A 33 7.93 -18.64 8.04
CA SER A 33 7.42 -19.01 9.37
C SER A 33 6.39 -18.02 9.93
N LYS A 34 6.42 -16.76 9.46
CA LYS A 34 5.44 -15.72 9.85
C LYS A 34 4.03 -16.02 9.34
N GLY A 35 3.89 -16.78 8.25
CA GLY A 35 2.61 -17.06 7.61
C GLY A 35 1.86 -15.80 7.14
N THR A 36 2.58 -14.71 6.90
CA THR A 36 2.05 -13.45 6.38
C THR A 36 2.26 -13.33 4.87
N VAL A 37 1.50 -12.47 4.21
CA VAL A 37 1.65 -12.19 2.78
C VAL A 37 1.90 -10.69 2.56
N PRO A 38 2.67 -10.34 1.51
CA PRO A 38 3.24 -11.20 0.47
C PRO A 38 4.52 -11.92 0.92
N VAL A 39 4.79 -13.04 0.29
CA VAL A 39 6.09 -13.73 0.30
C VAL A 39 6.55 -13.89 -1.14
N LEU A 40 7.79 -13.56 -1.45
CA LEU A 40 8.42 -13.79 -2.74
C LEU A 40 9.56 -14.79 -2.55
N VAL A 41 9.50 -15.89 -3.32
CA VAL A 41 10.58 -16.90 -3.35
C VAL A 41 11.29 -16.77 -4.70
N LEU A 42 12.59 -16.53 -4.65
CA LEU A 42 13.43 -16.42 -5.85
C LEU A 42 13.87 -17.81 -6.33
N ASN A 43 14.36 -17.90 -7.58
CA ASN A 43 14.79 -19.15 -8.18
C ASN A 43 15.98 -19.83 -7.46
N ASP A 44 16.78 -19.05 -6.73
CA ASP A 44 17.89 -19.55 -5.92
C ASP A 44 17.46 -19.98 -4.50
N GLY A 45 16.17 -19.90 -4.19
CA GLY A 45 15.60 -20.22 -2.89
C GLY A 45 15.58 -19.04 -1.90
N THR A 46 16.09 -17.88 -2.27
CA THR A 46 16.02 -16.67 -1.40
C THR A 46 14.56 -16.29 -1.19
N VAL A 47 14.22 -15.98 0.07
CA VAL A 47 12.85 -15.59 0.47
C VAL A 47 12.82 -14.12 0.90
N ILE A 48 11.89 -13.35 0.34
CA ILE A 48 11.63 -11.95 0.70
C ILE A 48 10.20 -11.85 1.23
N GLU A 49 10.07 -11.53 2.52
CA GLU A 49 8.78 -11.65 3.24
C GLU A 49 7.97 -10.36 3.31
N GLU A 50 8.60 -9.19 3.33
CA GLU A 50 7.90 -7.93 3.51
C GLU A 50 7.65 -7.23 2.17
N SER A 51 6.44 -6.66 2.02
CA SER A 51 6.10 -5.96 0.77
C SER A 51 7.07 -4.83 0.42
N ILE A 52 7.61 -4.14 1.42
CA ILE A 52 8.58 -3.06 1.21
C ILE A 52 9.93 -3.58 0.77
N GLU A 53 10.37 -4.74 1.27
CA GLU A 53 11.61 -5.37 0.84
C GLU A 53 11.51 -5.92 -0.59
N ILE A 54 10.32 -6.42 -0.99
CA ILE A 54 10.05 -6.78 -2.38
C ILE A 54 10.12 -5.56 -3.30
N VAL A 55 9.59 -4.40 -2.85
CA VAL A 55 9.71 -3.13 -3.60
C VAL A 55 11.17 -2.73 -3.76
N ARG A 56 11.95 -2.77 -2.68
CA ARG A 56 13.39 -2.44 -2.70
C ARG A 56 14.17 -3.35 -3.63
N TRP A 57 13.91 -4.63 -3.56
CA TRP A 57 14.56 -5.63 -4.42
C TRP A 57 14.22 -5.42 -5.90
N ALA A 58 12.96 -5.13 -6.22
CA ALA A 58 12.49 -5.01 -7.59
C ALA A 58 12.83 -3.67 -8.26
N LEU A 59 12.78 -2.56 -7.50
CA LEU A 59 12.86 -1.20 -8.05
C LEU A 59 14.05 -0.39 -7.51
N GLY A 60 14.73 -0.86 -6.46
CA GLY A 60 15.76 -0.08 -5.78
C GLY A 60 15.14 1.10 -5.02
N GLY A 61 15.59 2.30 -5.33
CA GLY A 61 15.13 3.55 -4.72
C GLY A 61 16.16 4.17 -3.79
N SER A 62 15.95 5.46 -3.49
CA SER A 62 16.81 6.26 -2.60
C SER A 62 16.24 6.35 -1.20
N GLU A 63 17.05 6.74 -0.22
CA GLU A 63 16.58 7.01 1.15
C GLU A 63 15.47 8.08 1.19
N LYS A 64 15.51 9.04 0.26
CA LYS A 64 14.47 10.06 0.12
C LYS A 64 13.10 9.43 -0.21
N ASP A 65 13.06 8.45 -1.11
CA ASP A 65 11.83 7.74 -1.48
C ASP A 65 11.23 7.02 -0.27
N TYR A 66 12.07 6.44 0.57
CA TYR A 66 11.63 5.66 1.73
C TYR A 66 11.29 6.48 2.97
N ALA A 67 11.71 7.74 3.07
CA ALA A 67 11.40 8.59 4.22
C ALA A 67 9.89 8.80 4.43
N LEU A 68 9.17 9.15 3.35
CA LEU A 68 7.73 9.33 3.40
C LEU A 68 6.98 8.00 3.59
N ILE A 69 7.49 6.92 2.98
CA ILE A 69 6.94 5.57 3.15
C ILE A 69 7.07 5.11 4.60
N LYS A 70 8.18 5.39 5.28
CA LYS A 70 8.38 5.06 6.68
C LYS A 70 7.36 5.75 7.59
N ARG A 71 7.01 7.01 7.32
CA ARG A 71 5.94 7.72 8.03
C ARG A 71 4.57 7.06 7.79
N CYS A 72 4.30 6.67 6.54
CA CYS A 72 3.08 5.95 6.18
C CYS A 72 2.97 4.60 6.90
N ASP A 73 4.02 3.79 6.88
CA ASP A 73 4.06 2.44 7.48
C ASP A 73 4.08 2.46 9.02
N GLY A 74 4.53 3.56 9.60
CA GLY A 74 4.54 3.78 11.04
C GLY A 74 3.21 4.34 11.54
N GLU A 75 3.20 5.64 11.82
CA GLU A 75 2.09 6.33 12.49
C GLU A 75 0.77 6.27 11.70
N PHE A 76 0.80 6.62 10.40
CA PHE A 76 -0.42 6.64 9.60
C PHE A 76 -1.10 5.25 9.56
N LYS A 77 -0.33 4.18 9.32
CA LYS A 77 -0.89 2.84 9.26
C LYS A 77 -1.50 2.39 10.58
N GLN A 78 -0.94 2.79 11.72
CA GLN A 78 -1.54 2.50 13.02
C GLN A 78 -2.92 3.15 13.17
N HIS A 79 -3.07 4.40 12.71
CA HIS A 79 -4.34 5.10 12.73
C HIS A 79 -5.32 4.53 11.71
N LEU A 80 -4.87 4.19 10.50
CA LEU A 80 -5.67 3.52 9.47
C LEU A 80 -6.27 2.21 10.00
N ASP A 81 -5.45 1.36 10.62
CA ASP A 81 -5.89 0.05 11.11
C ASP A 81 -6.95 0.20 12.21
N ARG A 82 -6.77 1.14 13.15
CA ARG A 82 -7.73 1.40 14.24
C ARG A 82 -9.00 2.11 13.74
N TYR A 83 -8.89 2.95 12.74
CA TYR A 83 -10.04 3.58 12.10
C TYR A 83 -10.89 2.53 11.37
N LYS A 84 -10.27 1.74 10.50
CA LYS A 84 -10.94 0.79 9.61
C LYS A 84 -11.42 -0.47 10.32
N TYR A 85 -10.68 -0.92 11.30
CA TYR A 85 -10.91 -2.19 12.01
C TYR A 85 -11.08 -1.96 13.52
N SER A 86 -11.78 -0.90 13.92
CA SER A 86 -11.97 -0.52 15.32
C SER A 86 -12.44 -1.66 16.21
N THR A 87 -13.28 -2.55 15.68
CA THR A 87 -13.80 -3.73 16.41
C THR A 87 -12.74 -4.77 16.78
N ARG A 88 -11.51 -4.66 16.28
CA ARG A 88 -10.38 -5.54 16.63
C ARG A 88 -9.57 -5.04 17.83
N TYR A 89 -9.89 -3.86 18.32
CA TYR A 89 -9.15 -3.19 19.38
C TYR A 89 -10.09 -2.82 20.52
N GLU A 90 -9.61 -2.91 21.76
CA GLU A 90 -10.38 -2.47 22.92
C GLU A 90 -10.26 -0.97 23.10
N ASN A 91 -11.36 -0.32 23.48
CA ASN A 91 -11.43 1.11 23.83
C ASN A 91 -10.91 2.07 22.76
N VAL A 92 -11.15 1.75 21.49
CA VAL A 92 -10.72 2.58 20.35
C VAL A 92 -11.87 3.46 19.86
N ASP A 93 -11.60 4.76 19.78
CA ASP A 93 -12.46 5.72 19.08
C ASP A 93 -12.03 5.84 17.61
N PRO A 94 -12.80 5.31 16.64
CA PRO A 94 -12.45 5.39 15.23
C PRO A 94 -12.42 6.84 14.71
N GLN A 95 -13.20 7.75 15.28
CA GLN A 95 -13.22 9.16 14.87
C GLN A 95 -11.90 9.86 15.22
N PHE A 96 -11.38 9.59 16.43
CA PHE A 96 -10.06 10.06 16.82
C PHE A 96 -8.98 9.57 15.85
N HIS A 97 -8.99 8.28 15.51
CA HIS A 97 -8.00 7.71 14.59
C HIS A 97 -8.15 8.21 13.15
N ARG A 98 -9.38 8.51 12.71
CA ARG A 98 -9.61 9.21 11.44
C ARG A 98 -8.95 10.59 11.45
N GLN A 99 -9.18 11.40 12.47
CA GLN A 99 -8.58 12.73 12.59
C GLN A 99 -7.05 12.67 12.59
N GLN A 100 -6.46 11.77 13.36
CA GLN A 100 -5.00 11.62 13.40
C GLN A 100 -4.44 11.15 12.05
N GLY A 101 -5.09 10.19 11.38
CA GLY A 101 -4.71 9.75 10.04
C GLY A 101 -4.84 10.86 9.01
N SER A 102 -5.81 11.77 9.17
CA SER A 102 -6.01 12.92 8.27
C SER A 102 -4.82 13.87 8.24
N LEU A 103 -4.09 14.03 9.32
CA LEU A 103 -2.90 14.89 9.35
C LEU A 103 -1.81 14.43 8.35
N PHE A 104 -1.66 13.13 8.18
CA PHE A 104 -0.77 12.59 7.16
C PHE A 104 -1.33 12.83 5.75
N ILE A 105 -2.64 12.69 5.57
CA ILE A 105 -3.32 12.90 4.28
C ILE A 105 -3.26 14.37 3.85
N GLU A 106 -3.43 15.31 4.77
CA GLU A 106 -3.26 16.75 4.53
C GLU A 106 -1.84 17.06 4.07
N HIS A 107 -0.83 16.49 4.74
CA HIS A 107 0.55 16.63 4.30
C HIS A 107 0.77 16.07 2.88
N LEU A 108 0.16 14.93 2.53
CA LEU A 108 0.24 14.40 1.17
C LEU A 108 -0.44 15.34 0.16
N ASN A 109 -1.60 15.90 0.49
CA ASN A 109 -2.27 16.87 -0.37
C ASN A 109 -1.41 18.10 -0.65
N ASP A 110 -0.71 18.60 0.37
CA ASP A 110 0.21 19.75 0.22
C ASP A 110 1.41 19.41 -0.68
N GLU A 111 2.00 18.23 -0.55
CA GLU A 111 3.09 17.78 -1.42
C GLU A 111 2.59 17.60 -2.86
N LEU A 112 1.42 17.00 -3.05
CA LEU A 112 0.78 16.81 -4.36
C LEU A 112 0.27 18.12 -4.98
N GLY A 113 0.13 19.18 -4.21
CA GLY A 113 -0.09 20.53 -4.71
C GLY A 113 1.13 21.15 -5.38
N LYS A 114 2.33 20.60 -5.17
CA LYS A 114 3.60 21.08 -5.73
C LYS A 114 4.06 20.27 -6.95
N ALA A 115 3.57 19.03 -7.08
CA ALA A 115 3.94 18.11 -8.16
C ALA A 115 2.82 17.10 -8.41
N ASP A 116 2.82 16.50 -9.61
CA ASP A 116 1.77 15.54 -10.01
C ASP A 116 1.76 14.24 -9.20
N TYR A 117 2.92 13.84 -8.65
CA TYR A 117 3.12 12.62 -7.87
C TYR A 117 3.98 12.88 -6.64
N LEU A 118 3.93 11.97 -5.66
CA LEU A 118 4.77 12.04 -4.45
C LEU A 118 6.27 11.89 -4.76
N ALA A 119 6.59 11.22 -5.87
CA ALA A 119 7.96 11.12 -6.38
C ALA A 119 8.40 12.35 -7.20
N GLY A 120 7.48 13.26 -7.55
CA GLY A 120 7.73 14.43 -8.40
C GLY A 120 6.84 14.48 -9.63
N ASN A 121 7.43 14.59 -10.83
CA ASN A 121 6.67 14.71 -12.07
C ASN A 121 6.19 13.37 -12.65
N GLU A 122 6.69 12.26 -12.14
CA GLU A 122 6.35 10.93 -12.60
C GLU A 122 5.95 10.02 -11.42
N PHE A 123 5.12 9.00 -11.72
CA PHE A 123 4.73 7.98 -10.74
C PHE A 123 5.95 7.19 -10.29
N GLY A 124 6.18 7.15 -8.98
CA GLY A 124 7.37 6.52 -8.43
C GLY A 124 7.10 5.62 -7.21
N ILE A 125 8.20 5.27 -6.53
CA ILE A 125 8.16 4.36 -5.38
C ILE A 125 7.28 4.89 -4.23
N PRO A 126 7.31 6.18 -3.83
CA PRO A 126 6.41 6.70 -2.82
C PRO A 126 4.93 6.54 -3.19
N ASP A 127 4.57 6.82 -4.44
CA ASP A 127 3.20 6.69 -4.93
C ASP A 127 2.73 5.24 -4.87
N LEU A 128 3.53 4.33 -5.41
CA LEU A 128 3.28 2.88 -5.38
C LEU A 128 3.05 2.37 -3.96
N CYS A 129 3.83 2.85 -3.00
CA CYS A 129 3.80 2.36 -1.64
C CYS A 129 2.67 2.98 -0.80
N ILE A 130 2.30 4.23 -1.05
CA ILE A 130 1.36 4.98 -0.21
C ILE A 130 -0.07 4.88 -0.72
N ALA A 131 -0.30 4.94 -2.04
CA ALA A 131 -1.64 4.90 -2.61
C ALA A 131 -2.52 3.72 -2.16
N PRO A 132 -2.01 2.50 -1.97
CA PRO A 132 -2.80 1.39 -1.43
C PRO A 132 -3.39 1.65 -0.04
N PHE A 133 -2.70 2.39 0.82
CA PHE A 133 -3.17 2.70 2.17
C PHE A 133 -4.13 3.88 2.17
N ILE A 134 -3.92 4.90 1.33
CA ILE A 134 -4.90 5.98 1.15
C ILE A 134 -6.21 5.44 0.58
N ARG A 135 -6.13 4.52 -0.40
CA ARG A 135 -7.30 3.79 -0.89
C ARG A 135 -8.03 3.03 0.22
N GLN A 136 -7.30 2.41 1.15
CA GLN A 136 -7.92 1.71 2.27
C GLN A 136 -8.56 2.67 3.27
N PHE A 137 -7.94 3.82 3.51
CA PHE A 137 -8.49 4.86 4.37
C PHE A 137 -9.79 5.41 3.78
N ARG A 138 -9.80 5.73 2.49
CA ARG A 138 -11.01 6.13 1.75
C ARG A 138 -12.11 5.08 1.84
N ALA A 139 -11.77 3.80 1.71
CA ALA A 139 -12.74 2.71 1.73
C ALA A 139 -13.42 2.49 3.11
N ALA A 140 -12.92 3.07 4.18
CA ALA A 140 -13.58 3.05 5.48
C ALA A 140 -14.79 4.01 5.54
N ASP A 141 -14.71 5.17 4.88
CA ASP A 141 -15.79 6.12 4.70
C ASP A 141 -15.54 6.96 3.43
N VAL A 142 -16.08 6.48 2.32
CA VAL A 142 -15.88 7.08 1.00
C VAL A 142 -16.45 8.49 0.94
N LYS A 143 -17.67 8.69 1.45
CA LYS A 143 -18.35 9.97 1.41
C LYS A 143 -17.58 11.03 2.20
N TRP A 144 -17.17 10.69 3.41
CA TRP A 144 -16.43 11.60 4.25
C TRP A 144 -15.12 12.05 3.59
N LEU A 145 -14.32 11.13 3.04
CA LEU A 145 -13.04 11.51 2.41
C LEU A 145 -13.26 12.34 1.16
N ASP A 146 -14.25 12.00 0.32
CA ASP A 146 -14.53 12.69 -0.93
C ASP A 146 -15.07 14.12 -0.70
N GLU A 147 -15.62 14.42 0.48
CA GLU A 147 -16.06 15.77 0.90
C GLU A 147 -14.91 16.63 1.48
N GLN A 148 -13.72 16.08 1.71
CA GLN A 148 -12.62 16.85 2.29
C GLN A 148 -11.98 17.79 1.25
N PRO A 149 -11.45 18.96 1.69
CA PRO A 149 -10.83 19.95 0.81
C PRO A 149 -9.41 19.55 0.37
N TRP A 150 -9.25 18.35 -0.19
CA TRP A 150 -7.97 17.79 -0.62
C TRP A 150 -7.93 17.49 -2.14
N PRO A 151 -8.06 18.52 -2.99
CA PRO A 151 -8.24 18.31 -4.43
C PRO A 151 -7.02 17.64 -5.10
N ALA A 152 -5.79 17.94 -4.65
CA ALA A 152 -4.60 17.33 -5.21
C ALA A 152 -4.52 15.83 -4.88
N LEU A 153 -4.85 15.46 -3.64
CA LEU A 153 -4.93 14.07 -3.22
C LEU A 153 -6.01 13.29 -3.99
N HIS A 154 -7.20 13.89 -4.18
CA HIS A 154 -8.29 13.23 -4.93
C HIS A 154 -7.87 12.94 -6.37
N ASN A 155 -7.29 13.92 -7.06
CA ASN A 155 -6.81 13.77 -8.44
C ASN A 155 -5.71 12.69 -8.53
N TRP A 156 -4.76 12.70 -7.61
CA TRP A 156 -3.70 11.71 -7.56
C TRP A 156 -4.23 10.29 -7.30
N LEU A 157 -5.12 10.14 -6.30
CA LEU A 157 -5.72 8.84 -6.00
C LEU A 157 -6.56 8.31 -7.15
N GLN A 158 -7.31 9.17 -7.83
CA GLN A 158 -8.09 8.81 -9.01
C GLN A 158 -7.17 8.32 -10.14
N ARG A 159 -6.10 9.06 -10.48
CA ARG A 159 -5.12 8.62 -11.47
C ARG A 159 -4.54 7.24 -11.15
N TYR A 160 -4.20 6.99 -9.88
CA TYR A 160 -3.73 5.68 -9.45
C TYR A 160 -4.77 4.59 -9.67
N LEU A 161 -6.03 4.80 -9.26
CA LEU A 161 -7.09 3.80 -9.37
C LEU A 161 -7.51 3.51 -10.83
N GLU A 162 -7.36 4.48 -11.72
CA GLU A 162 -7.67 4.37 -13.14
C GLU A 162 -6.52 3.80 -13.97
N SER A 163 -5.32 3.74 -13.41
CA SER A 163 -4.14 3.26 -14.12
C SER A 163 -4.28 1.80 -14.56
N ASN A 164 -3.73 1.49 -15.73
CA ASN A 164 -3.72 0.13 -16.26
C ASN A 164 -2.95 -0.84 -15.35
N ASP A 165 -1.91 -0.33 -14.69
CA ASP A 165 -1.09 -1.14 -13.79
C ASP A 165 -1.85 -1.51 -12.52
N PHE A 166 -2.59 -0.56 -11.92
CA PHE A 166 -3.45 -0.87 -10.79
C PHE A 166 -4.54 -1.88 -11.17
N LYS A 167 -5.24 -1.66 -12.30
CA LYS A 167 -6.29 -2.57 -12.77
C LYS A 167 -5.75 -3.98 -13.00
N ALA A 168 -4.57 -4.09 -13.60
CA ALA A 168 -3.94 -5.39 -13.86
C ALA A 168 -3.60 -6.18 -12.59
N ILE A 169 -3.06 -5.51 -11.56
CA ILE A 169 -2.72 -6.21 -10.30
C ILE A 169 -3.93 -6.58 -9.45
N MET A 170 -5.10 -6.00 -9.74
CA MET A 170 -6.37 -6.30 -9.04
C MET A 170 -7.09 -7.52 -9.63
N VAL A 171 -6.71 -7.97 -10.81
CA VAL A 171 -7.20 -9.24 -11.36
C VAL A 171 -6.64 -10.38 -10.51
N LYS A 172 -7.53 -11.24 -10.02
CA LYS A 172 -7.10 -12.45 -9.29
C LYS A 172 -6.44 -13.41 -10.27
N ALA A 173 -5.33 -13.99 -9.85
CA ALA A 173 -4.77 -15.13 -10.58
C ALA A 173 -5.80 -16.28 -10.56
N ILE A 174 -6.03 -16.88 -11.73
CA ILE A 174 -6.85 -18.08 -11.82
C ILE A 174 -5.97 -19.22 -11.32
N PRO A 175 -6.45 -20.06 -10.39
CA PRO A 175 -5.68 -21.20 -9.88
C PRO A 175 -5.35 -22.22 -10.97
#